data_a9b5c1b156da56c5fcca94c319e54128
#
_entry.id   a9b5c1b156da56c5fcca94c319e54128
#
_cell.length_a   1.000
_cell.length_b   1.000
_cell.length_c   1.000
_cell.angle_alpha   90.00
_cell.angle_beta   90.00
_cell.angle_gamma   90.00
#
_symmetry.space_group_name_H-M   'P 1'
#
loop_
_entity.id
_entity.type
_entity.pdbx_description
1 polymer ?
#
loop_
_entity_poly.entity_id
_entity_poly.type
_entity_poly.pdbx_seq_one_letter_code
_entity_poly.pdbx_strand_id
1 'polypeptide(L)'
;MSARLSNFTLFANSLLPHEVSYLQAVNQFKDAENIGILELILHNTHNPEQTFPYKLSIDKRKYSNLKIWITEKLKSIDVDAYYSWLLEIDRKIMTDNISPREEDALIRLIKGFDKPPYYFIRLYEIIRNYRFYLLIRFRHHYNRIVDRFLTEYQTLYNDCIEVNRQLHEATIDIVNQYAQNKTESRKWEQWLKDVFYNEKLDGLNRYLAIVRLTLIYFNYKEYDKLDTIYNDLDGMMRDGQFYSRRILLNYYANRVMLHSKRNELDKASEYGYLSIRQHSGDYLHYVNNLCAVLLRQNQNTKALKLMQDSFPELKNTKSHHNRVGFASFYIRALNKNKRATEAADYAETFLNGYKEQIFEFRWHTFFASYMQSLIAMEKYSRVMQLSKRYKLMEREQEYKLRAVYIPTITWYQAVAEYKELETNLNDLLFQIQNPALPLLSDPHKCRLMADLGRELHAHIPEIFLKDGNINGLLLNA
;
A
#
# COMPACT_ATOMS: atom_id res chain seq x y z
N MET A 1 24.58 -14.00 17.09
CA MET A 1 23.58 -15.09 16.90
C MET A 1 24.29 -16.41 16.73
N SER A 2 23.85 -17.48 17.43
CA SER A 2 24.44 -18.82 17.23
C SER A 2 24.11 -19.32 15.83
N ALA A 3 25.11 -19.77 15.06
CA ALA A 3 24.96 -20.30 13.70
C ALA A 3 23.98 -21.50 13.63
N ARG A 4 23.70 -22.17 14.77
CA ARG A 4 22.89 -23.38 14.86
C ARG A 4 21.41 -23.18 14.51
N LEU A 5 20.80 -22.02 14.81
CA LEU A 5 19.38 -21.71 14.57
C LEU A 5 19.17 -20.52 13.62
N SER A 6 20.22 -20.04 12.96
CA SER A 6 20.15 -18.83 12.09
C SER A 6 19.03 -18.91 11.04
N ASN A 7 18.89 -20.04 10.34
CA ASN A 7 17.87 -20.25 9.31
C ASN A 7 16.43 -20.25 9.86
N PHE A 8 16.24 -20.79 11.08
CA PHE A 8 14.93 -20.76 11.71
C PHE A 8 14.60 -19.36 12.22
N THR A 9 15.57 -18.69 12.83
CA THR A 9 15.42 -17.31 13.33
C THR A 9 15.05 -16.35 12.20
N LEU A 10 15.75 -16.41 11.05
CA LEU A 10 15.43 -15.61 9.88
C LEU A 10 14.03 -15.89 9.36
N PHE A 11 13.64 -17.16 9.26
CA PHE A 11 12.30 -17.56 8.86
C PHE A 11 11.24 -17.05 9.82
N ALA A 12 11.40 -17.29 11.13
CA ALA A 12 10.43 -16.89 12.14
C ALA A 12 10.26 -15.36 12.22
N ASN A 13 11.36 -14.61 12.11
CA ASN A 13 11.34 -13.15 12.09
C ASN A 13 10.76 -12.56 10.78
N SER A 14 10.62 -13.37 9.72
CA SER A 14 9.95 -12.96 8.49
C SER A 14 8.42 -13.11 8.55
N LEU A 15 7.88 -13.76 9.59
CA LEU A 15 6.45 -13.93 9.75
C LEU A 15 5.77 -12.60 10.13
N LEU A 16 4.53 -12.47 9.71
CA LEU A 16 3.68 -11.30 9.95
C LEU A 16 2.69 -11.57 11.09
N PRO A 17 2.22 -10.56 11.82
CA PRO A 17 1.32 -10.75 12.96
C PRO A 17 0.07 -11.58 12.64
N HIS A 18 -0.58 -11.34 11.49
CA HIS A 18 -1.76 -12.09 11.06
C HIS A 18 -1.44 -13.57 10.78
N GLU A 19 -0.27 -13.85 10.17
CA GLU A 19 0.19 -15.22 9.94
C GLU A 19 0.31 -15.97 11.27
N VAL A 20 0.92 -15.34 12.27
CA VAL A 20 1.12 -15.97 13.58
C VAL A 20 -0.19 -16.10 14.35
N SER A 21 -1.10 -15.12 14.28
CA SER A 21 -2.43 -15.21 14.88
C SER A 21 -3.23 -16.38 14.30
N TYR A 22 -3.24 -16.55 12.98
CA TYR A 22 -3.85 -17.69 12.31
C TYR A 22 -3.24 -19.02 12.79
N LEU A 23 -1.90 -19.11 12.82
CA LEU A 23 -1.19 -20.32 13.24
C LEU A 23 -1.52 -20.70 14.69
N GLN A 24 -1.71 -19.73 15.57
CA GLN A 24 -2.17 -19.98 16.95
C GLN A 24 -3.60 -20.52 17.00
N ALA A 25 -4.51 -19.97 16.21
CA ALA A 25 -5.90 -20.40 16.17
C ALA A 25 -6.04 -21.85 15.67
N VAL A 26 -5.20 -22.29 14.71
CA VAL A 26 -5.22 -23.64 14.15
C VAL A 26 -4.26 -24.62 14.83
N ASN A 27 -3.57 -24.17 15.88
CA ASN A 27 -2.60 -24.99 16.61
C ASN A 27 -3.28 -26.14 17.35
N GLN A 28 -2.75 -27.34 17.17
CA GLN A 28 -3.19 -28.56 17.82
C GLN A 28 -2.03 -29.29 18.56
N PHE A 29 -0.91 -28.56 18.80
CA PHE A 29 0.23 -29.16 19.51
C PHE A 29 -0.10 -29.50 20.95
N LYS A 30 0.34 -30.68 21.38
CA LYS A 30 0.29 -31.13 22.78
C LYS A 30 1.66 -30.99 23.47
N ASP A 31 2.71 -30.83 22.69
CA ASP A 31 4.10 -30.67 23.17
C ASP A 31 4.34 -29.23 23.64
N ALA A 32 4.65 -29.07 24.92
CA ALA A 32 4.91 -27.78 25.55
C ALA A 32 6.06 -26.99 24.90
N GLU A 33 7.08 -27.69 24.35
CA GLU A 33 8.19 -26.99 23.67
C GLU A 33 7.72 -26.37 22.33
N ASN A 34 6.91 -27.08 21.54
CA ASN A 34 6.35 -26.54 20.30
C ASN A 34 5.42 -25.36 20.57
N ILE A 35 4.58 -25.45 21.62
CA ILE A 35 3.71 -24.35 22.05
C ILE A 35 4.59 -23.14 22.46
N GLY A 36 5.60 -23.34 23.31
CA GLY A 36 6.48 -22.28 23.74
C GLY A 36 7.29 -21.63 22.61
N ILE A 37 7.67 -22.38 21.56
CA ILE A 37 8.31 -21.81 20.38
C ILE A 37 7.31 -20.93 19.62
N LEU A 38 6.06 -21.37 19.46
CA LEU A 38 5.03 -20.59 18.74
C LEU A 38 4.67 -19.31 19.48
N GLU A 39 4.57 -19.35 20.81
CA GLU A 39 4.38 -18.16 21.67
C GLU A 39 5.54 -17.18 21.55
N LEU A 40 6.78 -17.71 21.50
CA LEU A 40 7.96 -16.86 21.30
C LEU A 40 8.00 -16.22 19.91
N ILE A 41 7.57 -16.94 18.86
CA ILE A 41 7.39 -16.35 17.52
C ILE A 41 6.37 -15.20 17.58
N LEU A 42 5.23 -15.40 18.26
CA LEU A 42 4.22 -14.35 18.42
C LEU A 42 4.80 -13.12 19.10
N HIS A 43 5.47 -13.31 20.24
CA HIS A 43 6.10 -12.22 20.96
C HIS A 43 7.07 -11.44 20.07
N ASN A 44 8.00 -12.12 19.39
CA ASN A 44 9.01 -11.51 18.55
C ASN A 44 8.40 -10.81 17.32
N THR A 45 7.29 -11.31 16.80
CA THR A 45 6.59 -10.72 15.65
C THR A 45 5.93 -9.40 16.01
N HIS A 46 5.38 -9.28 17.22
CA HIS A 46 4.76 -8.05 17.73
C HIS A 46 5.79 -7.07 18.29
N ASN A 47 6.96 -7.55 18.75
CA ASN A 47 8.01 -6.73 19.36
C ASN A 47 9.34 -6.87 18.60
N PRO A 48 9.43 -6.39 17.35
CA PRO A 48 10.61 -6.61 16.50
C PRO A 48 11.88 -5.91 17.02
N GLU A 49 11.73 -4.85 17.83
CA GLU A 49 12.86 -4.15 18.46
C GLU A 49 13.37 -4.83 19.76
N GLN A 50 12.54 -5.71 20.35
CA GLN A 50 12.83 -6.42 21.61
C GLN A 50 12.64 -7.93 21.47
N THR A 51 13.29 -8.53 20.48
CA THR A 51 13.17 -9.96 20.21
C THR A 51 13.94 -10.81 21.22
N PHE A 52 13.32 -11.88 21.72
CA PHE A 52 13.98 -12.88 22.52
C PHE A 52 14.63 -13.97 21.64
N PRO A 53 15.82 -14.48 22.03
CA PRO A 53 16.49 -15.56 21.31
C PRO A 53 15.77 -16.89 21.47
N TYR A 54 15.80 -17.73 20.44
CA TYR A 54 15.28 -19.09 20.49
C TYR A 54 16.21 -20.00 21.30
N LYS A 55 15.64 -20.88 22.14
CA LYS A 55 16.36 -21.73 23.07
C LYS A 55 17.22 -22.77 22.36
N LEU A 56 18.53 -22.79 22.60
CA LEU A 56 19.47 -23.75 22.01
C LEU A 56 19.39 -25.14 22.65
N SER A 57 18.76 -25.27 23.83
CA SER A 57 18.53 -26.54 24.53
C SER A 57 17.46 -27.43 23.89
N ILE A 58 16.58 -26.83 23.06
CA ILE A 58 15.55 -27.58 22.34
C ILE A 58 16.17 -28.28 21.11
N ASP A 59 15.71 -29.49 20.80
CA ASP A 59 16.19 -30.23 19.64
C ASP A 59 15.94 -29.46 18.33
N LYS A 60 16.97 -29.32 17.50
CA LYS A 60 16.92 -28.67 16.19
C LYS A 60 15.84 -29.27 15.29
N ARG A 61 15.53 -30.54 15.41
CA ARG A 61 14.47 -31.21 14.64
C ARG A 61 13.10 -30.63 14.93
N LYS A 62 12.82 -30.21 16.18
CA LYS A 62 11.53 -29.55 16.52
C LYS A 62 11.37 -28.24 15.77
N TYR A 63 12.42 -27.43 15.72
CA TYR A 63 12.42 -26.19 14.92
C TYR A 63 12.20 -26.45 13.43
N SER A 64 12.84 -27.48 12.89
CA SER A 64 12.68 -27.84 11.46
C SER A 64 11.26 -28.34 11.18
N ASN A 65 10.70 -29.19 12.02
CA ASN A 65 9.35 -29.70 11.87
C ASN A 65 8.30 -28.58 12.02
N LEU A 66 8.50 -27.69 13.00
CA LEU A 66 7.62 -26.53 13.19
C LEU A 66 7.67 -25.59 11.96
N LYS A 67 8.85 -25.34 11.40
CA LYS A 67 8.99 -24.58 10.16
C LYS A 67 8.20 -25.20 9.00
N ILE A 68 8.29 -26.51 8.82
CA ILE A 68 7.53 -27.24 7.79
C ILE A 68 6.03 -27.10 8.05
N TRP A 69 5.58 -27.35 9.28
CA TRP A 69 4.17 -27.20 9.65
C TRP A 69 3.64 -25.78 9.39
N ILE A 70 4.38 -24.73 9.79
CA ILE A 70 4.03 -23.33 9.53
C ILE A 70 3.88 -23.10 8.02
N THR A 71 4.88 -23.54 7.25
CA THR A 71 4.88 -23.35 5.79
C THR A 71 3.68 -24.03 5.13
N GLU A 72 3.37 -25.26 5.52
CA GLU A 72 2.22 -26.02 5.00
C GLU A 72 0.87 -25.38 5.38
N LYS A 73 0.72 -24.95 6.65
CA LYS A 73 -0.50 -24.29 7.13
C LYS A 73 -0.76 -22.98 6.40
N LEU A 74 0.25 -22.12 6.26
CA LEU A 74 0.12 -20.87 5.53
C LEU A 74 -0.13 -21.11 4.03
N LYS A 75 0.53 -22.09 3.42
CA LYS A 75 0.31 -22.46 2.03
C LYS A 75 -1.12 -22.96 1.77
N SER A 76 -1.73 -23.62 2.74
CA SER A 76 -3.09 -24.19 2.58
C SER A 76 -4.19 -23.13 2.51
N ILE A 77 -3.95 -21.91 3.00
CA ILE A 77 -4.88 -20.78 2.96
C ILE A 77 -4.44 -19.69 1.96
N ASP A 78 -3.25 -19.82 1.37
CA ASP A 78 -2.68 -18.81 0.47
C ASP A 78 -3.41 -18.79 -0.87
N VAL A 79 -4.19 -17.73 -1.11
CA VAL A 79 -4.99 -17.58 -2.34
C VAL A 79 -4.12 -17.44 -3.60
N ASP A 80 -2.92 -16.87 -3.51
CA ASP A 80 -2.02 -16.74 -4.65
C ASP A 80 -1.37 -18.12 -4.99
N ALA A 81 -1.05 -18.93 -3.98
CA ALA A 81 -0.61 -20.32 -4.18
C ALA A 81 -1.74 -21.18 -4.78
N TYR A 82 -2.98 -21.00 -4.31
CA TYR A 82 -4.16 -21.67 -4.87
C TYR A 82 -4.39 -21.27 -6.33
N TYR A 83 -4.28 -19.99 -6.67
CA TYR A 83 -4.39 -19.54 -8.06
C TYR A 83 -3.33 -20.15 -8.97
N SER A 84 -2.09 -20.19 -8.50
CA SER A 84 -0.98 -20.81 -9.26
C SER A 84 -1.25 -22.29 -9.51
N TRP A 85 -1.80 -23.02 -8.55
CA TRP A 85 -2.22 -24.40 -8.72
C TRP A 85 -3.36 -24.54 -9.75
N LEU A 86 -4.38 -23.67 -9.71
CA LEU A 86 -5.48 -23.66 -10.68
C LEU A 86 -4.96 -23.46 -12.11
N LEU A 87 -4.05 -22.50 -12.32
CA LEU A 87 -3.46 -22.26 -13.66
C LEU A 87 -2.67 -23.46 -14.18
N GLU A 88 -1.94 -24.13 -13.30
CA GLU A 88 -1.18 -25.33 -13.69
C GLU A 88 -2.12 -26.50 -14.05
N ILE A 89 -3.19 -26.70 -13.29
CA ILE A 89 -4.22 -27.70 -13.61
C ILE A 89 -4.90 -27.39 -14.94
N ASP A 90 -5.30 -26.13 -15.17
CA ASP A 90 -5.90 -25.71 -16.45
C ASP A 90 -4.96 -25.98 -17.63
N ARG A 91 -3.70 -25.56 -17.51
CA ARG A 91 -2.69 -25.82 -18.53
C ARG A 91 -2.57 -27.32 -18.85
N LYS A 92 -2.54 -28.17 -17.83
CA LYS A 92 -2.39 -29.63 -18.00
C LYS A 92 -3.64 -30.27 -18.63
N ILE A 93 -4.83 -29.80 -18.28
CA ILE A 93 -6.09 -30.24 -18.93
C ILE A 93 -6.06 -29.85 -20.42
N MET A 94 -5.74 -28.59 -20.72
CA MET A 94 -5.75 -28.06 -22.08
C MET A 94 -4.65 -28.64 -22.97
N THR A 95 -3.58 -29.17 -22.38
CA THR A 95 -2.45 -29.82 -23.10
C THR A 95 -2.46 -31.33 -22.97
N ASP A 96 -3.53 -31.94 -22.50
CA ASP A 96 -3.69 -33.39 -22.31
C ASP A 96 -2.62 -34.07 -21.42
N ASN A 97 -2.04 -33.32 -20.48
CA ASN A 97 -0.93 -33.77 -19.62
C ASN A 97 -1.30 -33.87 -18.14
N ILE A 98 -2.59 -33.87 -17.78
CA ILE A 98 -3.03 -34.03 -16.39
C ILE A 98 -2.72 -35.45 -15.89
N SER A 99 -2.04 -35.55 -14.75
CA SER A 99 -1.69 -36.83 -14.14
C SER A 99 -2.85 -37.38 -13.30
N PRO A 100 -2.90 -38.71 -13.05
CA PRO A 100 -3.94 -39.31 -12.21
C PRO A 100 -4.01 -38.71 -10.79
N ARG A 101 -2.85 -38.34 -10.20
CA ARG A 101 -2.80 -37.71 -8.86
C ARG A 101 -3.45 -36.31 -8.86
N GLU A 102 -3.29 -35.55 -9.92
CA GLU A 102 -3.88 -34.22 -10.07
C GLU A 102 -5.37 -34.31 -10.35
N GLU A 103 -5.80 -35.28 -11.16
CA GLU A 103 -7.23 -35.57 -11.36
C GLU A 103 -7.89 -35.94 -10.03
N ASP A 104 -7.28 -36.82 -9.25
CA ASP A 104 -7.80 -37.18 -7.92
C ASP A 104 -7.86 -35.99 -6.96
N ALA A 105 -6.90 -35.08 -7.03
CA ALA A 105 -6.92 -33.83 -6.25
C ALA A 105 -8.07 -32.92 -6.68
N LEU A 106 -8.28 -32.73 -7.99
CA LEU A 106 -9.40 -31.95 -8.52
C LEU A 106 -10.76 -32.57 -8.17
N ILE A 107 -10.91 -33.90 -8.28
CA ILE A 107 -12.13 -34.61 -7.92
C ILE A 107 -12.41 -34.54 -6.41
N ARG A 108 -11.39 -34.62 -5.54
CA ARG A 108 -11.54 -34.40 -4.11
C ARG A 108 -12.04 -32.99 -3.79
N LEU A 109 -11.47 -31.97 -4.48
CA LEU A 109 -11.91 -30.57 -4.32
C LEU A 109 -13.40 -30.44 -4.71
N ILE A 110 -13.80 -31.00 -5.85
CA ILE A 110 -15.20 -30.97 -6.32
C ILE A 110 -16.16 -31.64 -5.31
N LYS A 111 -15.77 -32.80 -4.78
CA LYS A 111 -16.61 -33.54 -3.82
C LYS A 111 -16.70 -32.89 -2.44
N GLY A 112 -15.68 -32.19 -2.02
CA GLY A 112 -15.61 -31.50 -0.73
C GLY A 112 -16.01 -30.04 -0.81
N PHE A 113 -16.58 -29.59 -1.93
CA PHE A 113 -16.98 -28.19 -2.13
C PHE A 113 -18.21 -27.88 -1.26
N ASP A 114 -18.08 -26.86 -0.40
CA ASP A 114 -19.17 -26.36 0.45
C ASP A 114 -19.37 -24.85 0.32
N LYS A 115 -18.29 -24.10 0.15
CA LYS A 115 -18.29 -22.64 0.01
C LYS A 115 -17.42 -22.20 -1.18
N PRO A 116 -17.80 -21.12 -1.89
CA PRO A 116 -17.01 -20.63 -3.01
C PRO A 116 -15.62 -20.18 -2.53
N PRO A 117 -14.53 -20.77 -3.08
CA PRO A 117 -13.18 -20.33 -2.76
C PRO A 117 -12.89 -18.96 -3.34
N TYR A 118 -11.75 -18.39 -2.97
CA TYR A 118 -11.34 -17.04 -3.42
C TYR A 118 -11.41 -16.87 -4.94
N TYR A 119 -10.98 -17.86 -5.73
CA TYR A 119 -11.02 -17.85 -7.20
C TYR A 119 -12.08 -18.81 -7.76
N PHE A 120 -13.31 -18.76 -7.26
CA PHE A 120 -14.40 -19.67 -7.67
C PHE A 120 -14.73 -19.58 -9.15
N ILE A 121 -14.82 -18.37 -9.72
CA ILE A 121 -15.10 -18.19 -11.15
C ILE A 121 -14.08 -18.99 -11.98
N ARG A 122 -12.78 -18.87 -11.67
CA ARG A 122 -11.74 -19.59 -12.39
C ARG A 122 -11.80 -21.10 -12.18
N LEU A 123 -12.07 -21.54 -10.97
CA LEU A 123 -12.28 -22.96 -10.67
C LEU A 123 -13.43 -23.54 -11.50
N TYR A 124 -14.58 -22.86 -11.56
CA TYR A 124 -15.73 -23.31 -12.34
C TYR A 124 -15.41 -23.45 -13.82
N GLU A 125 -14.72 -22.50 -14.41
CA GLU A 125 -14.26 -22.54 -15.80
C GLU A 125 -13.33 -23.71 -16.08
N ILE A 126 -12.37 -23.98 -15.18
CA ILE A 126 -11.45 -25.13 -15.29
C ILE A 126 -12.22 -26.45 -15.22
N ILE A 127 -13.19 -26.57 -14.30
CA ILE A 127 -14.02 -27.76 -14.17
C ILE A 127 -14.86 -27.96 -15.45
N ARG A 128 -15.35 -26.88 -16.06
CA ARG A 128 -16.06 -26.92 -17.34
C ARG A 128 -15.15 -27.43 -18.49
N ASN A 129 -13.89 -26.99 -18.55
CA ASN A 129 -12.92 -27.48 -19.50
C ASN A 129 -12.57 -28.96 -19.25
N TYR A 130 -12.43 -29.34 -17.97
CA TYR A 130 -12.19 -30.72 -17.56
C TYR A 130 -13.34 -31.67 -17.97
N ARG A 131 -14.60 -31.19 -17.94
CA ARG A 131 -15.74 -31.97 -18.46
C ARG A 131 -15.54 -32.36 -19.94
N PHE A 132 -15.12 -31.43 -20.78
CA PHE A 132 -14.85 -31.75 -22.19
C PHE A 132 -13.70 -32.76 -22.35
N TYR A 133 -12.64 -32.61 -21.58
CA TYR A 133 -11.54 -33.56 -21.53
C TYR A 133 -12.01 -34.98 -21.19
N LEU A 134 -12.91 -35.13 -20.20
CA LEU A 134 -13.46 -36.41 -19.77
C LEU A 134 -14.40 -37.03 -20.83
N LEU A 135 -15.26 -36.21 -21.45
CA LEU A 135 -16.21 -36.66 -22.48
C LEU A 135 -15.51 -37.25 -23.71
N ILE A 136 -14.49 -36.56 -24.22
CA ILE A 136 -13.73 -36.99 -25.38
C ILE A 136 -13.02 -38.33 -25.09
N ARG A 137 -12.68 -38.65 -23.82
CA ARG A 137 -11.98 -39.86 -23.39
C ARG A 137 -12.86 -40.94 -22.80
N PHE A 138 -14.21 -40.76 -22.92
CA PHE A 138 -15.20 -41.71 -22.43
C PHE A 138 -15.09 -42.02 -20.93
N ARG A 139 -14.62 -41.08 -20.12
CA ARG A 139 -14.41 -41.24 -18.69
C ARG A 139 -15.70 -40.92 -17.90
N HIS A 140 -16.75 -41.71 -18.12
CA HIS A 140 -18.11 -41.47 -17.64
C HIS A 140 -18.25 -41.33 -16.14
N HIS A 141 -17.43 -42.05 -15.35
CA HIS A 141 -17.51 -41.99 -13.87
C HIS A 141 -17.19 -40.59 -13.35
N TYR A 142 -16.05 -40.02 -13.76
CA TYR A 142 -15.67 -38.65 -13.35
C TYR A 142 -16.57 -37.61 -13.98
N ASN A 143 -17.01 -37.82 -15.20
CA ASN A 143 -17.92 -36.90 -15.86
C ASN A 143 -19.21 -36.68 -15.07
N ARG A 144 -19.82 -37.74 -14.48
CA ARG A 144 -21.04 -37.59 -13.64
C ARG A 144 -20.83 -36.71 -12.42
N ILE A 145 -19.64 -36.77 -11.79
CA ILE A 145 -19.29 -35.95 -10.64
C ILE A 145 -19.18 -34.48 -11.06
N VAL A 146 -18.49 -34.24 -12.15
CA VAL A 146 -18.27 -32.90 -12.73
C VAL A 146 -19.56 -32.26 -13.22
N ASP A 147 -20.41 -33.01 -13.93
CA ASP A 147 -21.72 -32.54 -14.40
C ASP A 147 -22.62 -32.12 -13.24
N ARG A 148 -22.67 -32.91 -12.17
CA ARG A 148 -23.45 -32.54 -10.97
C ARG A 148 -22.98 -31.22 -10.41
N PHE A 149 -21.67 -31.04 -10.24
CA PHE A 149 -21.08 -29.80 -9.72
C PHE A 149 -21.43 -28.61 -10.62
N LEU A 150 -21.25 -28.73 -11.93
CA LEU A 150 -21.50 -27.63 -12.86
C LEU A 150 -22.99 -27.26 -12.88
N THR A 151 -23.90 -28.23 -12.79
CA THR A 151 -25.35 -27.97 -12.71
C THR A 151 -25.75 -27.30 -11.40
N GLU A 152 -25.22 -27.80 -10.27
CA GLU A 152 -25.54 -27.31 -8.94
C GLU A 152 -25.06 -25.87 -8.71
N TYR A 153 -23.85 -25.54 -9.19
CA TYR A 153 -23.22 -24.23 -8.94
C TYR A 153 -23.33 -23.26 -10.12
N GLN A 154 -24.10 -23.55 -11.17
CA GLN A 154 -24.25 -22.67 -12.33
C GLN A 154 -24.83 -21.30 -11.99
N THR A 155 -25.86 -21.26 -11.16
CA THR A 155 -26.47 -20.00 -10.72
C THR A 155 -25.47 -19.16 -9.95
N LEU A 156 -24.76 -19.75 -8.99
CA LEU A 156 -23.71 -19.07 -8.23
C LEU A 156 -22.60 -18.52 -9.13
N TYR A 157 -22.18 -19.30 -10.15
CA TYR A 157 -21.19 -18.83 -11.12
C TYR A 157 -21.68 -17.60 -11.88
N ASN A 158 -22.93 -17.62 -12.36
CA ASN A 158 -23.51 -16.48 -13.07
C ASN A 158 -23.63 -15.25 -12.17
N ASP A 159 -24.03 -15.42 -10.92
CA ASP A 159 -24.09 -14.33 -9.92
C ASP A 159 -22.71 -13.71 -9.67
N CYS A 160 -21.68 -14.55 -9.51
CA CYS A 160 -20.30 -14.07 -9.34
C CYS A 160 -19.77 -13.31 -10.57
N ILE A 161 -20.10 -13.76 -11.78
CA ILE A 161 -19.74 -13.06 -13.05
C ILE A 161 -20.45 -11.71 -13.12
N GLU A 162 -21.74 -11.64 -12.80
CA GLU A 162 -22.48 -10.38 -12.84
C GLU A 162 -21.95 -9.38 -11.80
N VAL A 163 -21.67 -9.83 -10.57
CA VAL A 163 -21.01 -9.01 -9.55
C VAL A 163 -19.65 -8.51 -10.04
N ASN A 164 -18.85 -9.36 -10.68
CA ASN A 164 -17.56 -8.95 -11.23
C ASN A 164 -17.69 -7.87 -12.31
N ARG A 165 -18.68 -7.98 -13.20
CA ARG A 165 -19.00 -6.97 -14.22
C ARG A 165 -19.34 -5.62 -13.57
N GLN A 166 -20.22 -5.62 -12.57
CA GLN A 166 -20.61 -4.40 -11.84
C GLN A 166 -19.45 -3.78 -11.06
N LEU A 167 -18.55 -4.60 -10.50
CA LEU A 167 -17.30 -4.13 -9.88
C LEU A 167 -16.41 -3.37 -10.87
N HIS A 168 -16.35 -3.78 -12.14
CA HIS A 168 -15.62 -3.04 -13.17
C HIS A 168 -16.28 -1.67 -13.45
N GLU A 169 -17.59 -1.60 -13.54
CA GLU A 169 -18.31 -0.33 -13.72
C GLU A 169 -18.07 0.63 -12.53
N ALA A 170 -18.21 0.11 -11.30
CA ALA A 170 -17.91 0.88 -10.10
C ALA A 170 -16.47 1.42 -10.11
N THR A 171 -15.50 0.63 -10.60
CA THR A 171 -14.10 1.09 -10.70
C THR A 171 -13.97 2.29 -11.62
N ILE A 172 -14.63 2.27 -12.79
CA ILE A 172 -14.58 3.36 -13.76
C ILE A 172 -15.13 4.64 -13.13
N ASP A 173 -16.29 4.57 -12.49
CA ASP A 173 -16.92 5.71 -11.83
C ASP A 173 -16.04 6.30 -10.71
N ILE A 174 -15.46 5.44 -9.86
CA ILE A 174 -14.59 5.85 -8.73
C ILE A 174 -13.31 6.51 -9.23
N VAL A 175 -12.66 5.95 -10.25
CA VAL A 175 -11.42 6.47 -10.82
C VAL A 175 -11.67 7.79 -11.54
N ASN A 176 -12.76 7.89 -12.30
CA ASN A 176 -13.15 9.13 -12.98
C ASN A 176 -13.46 10.26 -11.99
N GLN A 177 -14.10 9.96 -10.88
CA GLN A 177 -14.32 10.95 -9.82
C GLN A 177 -12.99 11.44 -9.23
N TYR A 178 -12.08 10.54 -8.90
CA TYR A 178 -10.77 10.90 -8.37
C TYR A 178 -9.94 11.74 -9.35
N ALA A 179 -9.93 11.36 -10.63
CA ALA A 179 -9.13 12.03 -11.66
C ALA A 179 -9.74 13.33 -12.17
N GLN A 180 -11.07 13.41 -12.29
CA GLN A 180 -11.76 14.47 -13.02
C GLN A 180 -12.88 15.16 -12.23
N ASN A 181 -13.22 14.67 -11.06
CA ASN A 181 -14.33 15.14 -10.20
C ASN A 181 -15.71 15.20 -10.92
N LYS A 182 -15.92 14.31 -11.90
CA LYS A 182 -17.10 14.36 -12.81
C LYS A 182 -18.21 13.37 -12.50
N THR A 183 -17.93 12.31 -11.73
CA THR A 183 -18.88 11.22 -11.48
C THR A 183 -19.11 11.03 -9.98
N GLU A 184 -20.37 10.82 -9.58
CA GLU A 184 -20.73 10.50 -8.21
C GLU A 184 -20.54 8.98 -7.95
N SER A 185 -19.54 8.60 -7.16
CA SER A 185 -19.27 7.20 -6.83
C SER A 185 -20.01 6.71 -5.58
N ARG A 186 -20.63 7.62 -4.82
CA ARG A 186 -21.36 7.27 -3.57
C ARG A 186 -22.53 6.30 -3.79
N LYS A 187 -23.12 6.29 -4.97
CA LYS A 187 -24.19 5.35 -5.36
C LYS A 187 -23.77 3.88 -5.19
N TRP A 188 -22.46 3.58 -5.26
CA TRP A 188 -21.93 2.23 -5.14
C TRP A 188 -21.67 1.80 -3.68
N GLU A 189 -21.69 2.72 -2.71
CA GLU A 189 -21.26 2.43 -1.33
C GLU A 189 -22.02 1.26 -0.72
N GLN A 190 -23.36 1.30 -0.72
CA GLN A 190 -24.16 0.26 -0.07
C GLN A 190 -24.01 -1.08 -0.79
N TRP A 191 -24.11 -1.10 -2.11
CA TRP A 191 -23.94 -2.32 -2.89
C TRP A 191 -22.57 -2.98 -2.68
N LEU A 192 -21.50 -2.19 -2.63
CA LEU A 192 -20.15 -2.71 -2.34
C LEU A 192 -20.04 -3.30 -0.94
N LYS A 193 -20.71 -2.73 0.07
CA LYS A 193 -20.81 -3.33 1.40
C LYS A 193 -21.53 -4.67 1.34
N ASP A 194 -22.67 -4.72 0.65
CA ASP A 194 -23.44 -5.95 0.53
C ASP A 194 -22.62 -7.05 -0.16
N VAL A 195 -21.85 -6.72 -1.19
CA VAL A 195 -20.91 -7.66 -1.84
C VAL A 195 -19.82 -8.12 -0.88
N PHE A 196 -19.19 -7.21 -0.11
CA PHE A 196 -18.12 -7.56 0.80
C PHE A 196 -18.56 -8.53 1.90
N TYR A 197 -19.74 -8.30 2.49
CA TYR A 197 -20.25 -9.14 3.59
C TYR A 197 -20.97 -10.41 3.11
N ASN A 198 -21.28 -10.55 1.83
CA ASN A 198 -21.98 -11.71 1.29
C ASN A 198 -21.06 -12.95 1.18
N GLU A 199 -21.07 -13.80 2.19
CA GLU A 199 -20.29 -15.04 2.22
C GLU A 199 -20.67 -16.08 1.14
N LYS A 200 -21.78 -15.90 0.44
CA LYS A 200 -22.16 -16.77 -0.68
C LYS A 200 -21.41 -16.44 -1.96
N LEU A 201 -20.75 -15.27 -2.04
CA LEU A 201 -19.93 -14.88 -3.17
C LEU A 201 -18.48 -15.35 -3.00
N ASP A 202 -17.77 -15.42 -4.10
CA ASP A 202 -16.34 -15.75 -4.11
C ASP A 202 -15.49 -14.68 -3.42
N GLY A 203 -14.37 -15.12 -2.84
CA GLY A 203 -13.50 -14.23 -2.07
C GLY A 203 -12.86 -13.11 -2.91
N LEU A 204 -12.63 -13.33 -4.22
CA LEU A 204 -12.06 -12.29 -5.08
C LEU A 204 -13.01 -11.11 -5.24
N ASN A 205 -14.29 -11.35 -5.57
CA ASN A 205 -15.29 -10.29 -5.70
C ASN A 205 -15.48 -9.54 -4.37
N ARG A 206 -15.54 -10.26 -3.24
CA ARG A 206 -15.62 -9.67 -1.91
C ARG A 206 -14.40 -8.79 -1.59
N TYR A 207 -13.19 -9.24 -1.88
CA TYR A 207 -11.98 -8.46 -1.69
C TYR A 207 -11.93 -7.24 -2.63
N LEU A 208 -12.34 -7.41 -3.89
CA LEU A 208 -12.41 -6.31 -4.84
C LEU A 208 -13.44 -5.23 -4.44
N ALA A 209 -14.50 -5.60 -3.75
CA ALA A 209 -15.47 -4.65 -3.20
C ALA A 209 -14.84 -3.76 -2.10
N ILE A 210 -14.06 -4.35 -1.17
CA ILE A 210 -13.38 -3.55 -0.13
C ILE A 210 -12.31 -2.63 -0.70
N VAL A 211 -11.60 -3.04 -1.75
CA VAL A 211 -10.64 -2.15 -2.45
C VAL A 211 -11.37 -0.91 -2.99
N ARG A 212 -12.58 -1.05 -3.54
CA ARG A 212 -13.37 0.09 -4.05
C ARG A 212 -13.94 0.95 -2.94
N LEU A 213 -14.44 0.33 -1.86
CA LEU A 213 -14.86 1.06 -0.65
C LEU A 213 -13.70 1.89 -0.06
N THR A 214 -12.49 1.35 -0.05
CA THR A 214 -11.29 2.09 0.35
C THR A 214 -11.14 3.37 -0.46
N LEU A 215 -11.23 3.28 -1.79
CA LEU A 215 -11.11 4.45 -2.67
C LEU A 215 -12.26 5.45 -2.45
N ILE A 216 -13.51 4.98 -2.31
CA ILE A 216 -14.67 5.84 -2.02
C ILE A 216 -14.43 6.60 -0.71
N TYR A 217 -14.10 5.92 0.37
CA TYR A 217 -13.94 6.58 1.68
C TYR A 217 -12.74 7.53 1.72
N PHE A 218 -11.67 7.26 0.96
CA PHE A 218 -10.59 8.24 0.78
C PHE A 218 -11.05 9.46 -0.03
N ASN A 219 -11.84 9.28 -1.09
CA ASN A 219 -12.38 10.38 -1.90
C ASN A 219 -13.29 11.29 -1.09
N TYR A 220 -14.14 10.72 -0.23
CA TYR A 220 -15.08 11.47 0.63
C TYR A 220 -14.53 11.81 2.01
N LYS A 221 -13.27 11.42 2.32
CA LYS A 221 -12.61 11.65 3.63
C LYS A 221 -13.36 11.01 4.82
N GLU A 222 -14.09 9.93 4.58
CA GLU A 222 -14.86 9.20 5.58
C GLU A 222 -14.01 8.13 6.27
N TYR A 223 -12.96 8.57 6.96
CA TYR A 223 -11.94 7.68 7.54
C TYR A 223 -12.46 6.77 8.65
N ASP A 224 -13.49 7.19 9.39
CA ASP A 224 -14.09 6.36 10.46
C ASP A 224 -14.87 5.18 9.89
N LYS A 225 -15.59 5.37 8.77
CA LYS A 225 -16.23 4.26 8.05
C LYS A 225 -15.20 3.28 7.49
N LEU A 226 -14.09 3.81 6.97
CA LEU A 226 -13.00 2.97 6.47
C LEU A 226 -12.35 2.16 7.59
N ASP A 227 -12.12 2.77 8.77
CA ASP A 227 -11.56 2.08 9.93
C ASP A 227 -12.45 0.93 10.39
N THR A 228 -13.78 1.15 10.44
CA THR A 228 -14.75 0.09 10.79
C THR A 228 -14.62 -1.11 9.85
N ILE A 229 -14.67 -0.89 8.53
CA ILE A 229 -14.56 -1.98 7.53
C ILE A 229 -13.19 -2.67 7.60
N TYR A 230 -12.13 -1.91 7.87
CA TYR A 230 -10.80 -2.49 8.01
C TYR A 230 -10.64 -3.32 9.28
N ASN A 231 -11.37 -3.02 10.35
CA ASN A 231 -11.39 -3.86 11.55
C ASN A 231 -12.11 -5.19 11.28
N ASP A 232 -13.19 -5.19 10.50
CA ASP A 232 -13.85 -6.43 10.05
C ASP A 232 -12.94 -7.26 9.15
N LEU A 233 -12.27 -6.60 8.18
CA LEU A 233 -11.28 -7.26 7.32
C LEU A 233 -10.09 -7.84 8.12
N ASP A 234 -9.64 -7.13 9.15
CA ASP A 234 -8.57 -7.58 10.06
C ASP A 234 -8.95 -8.91 10.74
N GLY A 235 -10.18 -9.01 11.26
CA GLY A 235 -10.71 -10.26 11.82
C GLY A 235 -10.71 -11.39 10.81
N MET A 236 -11.26 -11.15 9.62
CA MET A 236 -11.31 -12.14 8.53
C MET A 236 -9.91 -12.63 8.11
N MET A 237 -8.92 -11.72 8.05
CA MET A 237 -7.54 -12.09 7.72
C MET A 237 -6.86 -12.90 8.82
N ARG A 238 -7.15 -12.62 10.09
CA ARG A 238 -6.66 -13.44 11.23
C ARG A 238 -7.22 -14.86 11.20
N ASP A 239 -8.44 -15.02 10.68
CA ASP A 239 -9.08 -16.32 10.48
C ASP A 239 -8.58 -17.02 9.19
N GLY A 240 -7.64 -16.44 8.46
CA GLY A 240 -7.05 -16.97 7.24
C GLY A 240 -7.85 -16.71 5.97
N GLN A 241 -8.94 -15.91 6.03
CA GLN A 241 -9.67 -15.49 4.83
C GLN A 241 -8.86 -14.44 4.05
N PHE A 242 -8.97 -14.47 2.72
CA PHE A 242 -8.27 -13.55 1.80
C PHE A 242 -6.74 -13.53 1.96
N TYR A 243 -6.17 -14.56 2.62
CA TYR A 243 -4.74 -14.54 2.89
C TYR A 243 -3.90 -14.79 1.64
N SER A 244 -3.04 -13.85 1.35
CA SER A 244 -1.74 -14.01 0.71
C SER A 244 -0.82 -12.92 1.25
N ARG A 245 0.48 -13.14 1.19
CA ARG A 245 1.44 -12.11 1.63
C ARG A 245 1.30 -10.81 0.86
N ARG A 246 1.01 -10.88 -0.44
CA ARG A 246 0.73 -9.70 -1.28
C ARG A 246 -0.46 -8.90 -0.77
N ILE A 247 -1.58 -9.56 -0.48
CA ILE A 247 -2.80 -8.93 0.02
C ILE A 247 -2.55 -8.33 1.41
N LEU A 248 -1.87 -9.06 2.28
CA LEU A 248 -1.59 -8.61 3.64
C LEU A 248 -0.66 -7.38 3.68
N LEU A 249 0.40 -7.35 2.84
CA LEU A 249 1.27 -6.17 2.73
C LEU A 249 0.53 -4.96 2.18
N ASN A 250 -0.36 -5.15 1.20
CA ASN A 250 -1.22 -4.09 0.68
C ASN A 250 -2.20 -3.57 1.75
N TYR A 251 -2.81 -4.47 2.52
CA TYR A 251 -3.64 -4.10 3.68
C TYR A 251 -2.87 -3.23 4.68
N TYR A 252 -1.64 -3.62 5.06
CA TYR A 252 -0.81 -2.80 5.95
C TYR A 252 -0.51 -1.43 5.35
N ALA A 253 -0.18 -1.35 4.06
CA ALA A 253 0.05 -0.07 3.38
C ALA A 253 -1.19 0.83 3.38
N ASN A 254 -2.38 0.27 3.23
CA ASN A 254 -3.63 1.01 3.33
C ASN A 254 -3.91 1.49 4.77
N ARG A 255 -3.57 0.69 5.79
CA ARG A 255 -3.60 1.12 7.20
C ARG A 255 -2.64 2.29 7.46
N VAL A 256 -1.44 2.28 6.86
CA VAL A 256 -0.53 3.46 6.93
C VAL A 256 -1.22 4.72 6.45
N MET A 257 -1.87 4.65 5.28
CA MET A 257 -2.57 5.80 4.71
C MET A 257 -3.71 6.29 5.61
N LEU A 258 -4.54 5.38 6.12
CA LEU A 258 -5.66 5.69 7.00
C LEU A 258 -5.17 6.41 8.28
N HIS A 259 -4.26 5.78 9.02
CA HIS A 259 -3.75 6.34 10.28
C HIS A 259 -2.97 7.64 10.06
N SER A 260 -2.24 7.76 8.94
CA SER A 260 -1.58 9.02 8.56
C SER A 260 -2.59 10.16 8.33
N LYS A 261 -3.76 9.90 7.71
CA LYS A 261 -4.82 10.90 7.52
C LYS A 261 -5.48 11.30 8.83
N ARG A 262 -5.65 10.36 9.75
CA ARG A 262 -6.17 10.61 11.11
C ARG A 262 -5.14 11.23 12.06
N ASN A 263 -3.89 11.42 11.60
CA ASN A 263 -2.76 11.89 12.40
C ASN A 263 -2.34 10.94 13.54
N GLU A 264 -2.64 9.67 13.43
CA GLU A 264 -2.22 8.60 14.34
C GLU A 264 -0.87 8.04 13.84
N LEU A 265 0.19 8.87 13.95
CA LEU A 265 1.47 8.60 13.27
C LEU A 265 2.19 7.36 13.81
N ASP A 266 2.04 7.03 15.09
CA ASP A 266 2.66 5.84 15.69
C ASP A 266 2.08 4.57 15.11
N LYS A 267 0.76 4.45 15.03
CA LYS A 267 0.10 3.34 14.35
C LYS A 267 0.47 3.28 12.87
N ALA A 268 0.53 4.46 12.21
CA ALA A 268 0.93 4.52 10.81
C ALA A 268 2.35 3.98 10.60
N SER A 269 3.31 4.30 11.48
CA SER A 269 4.68 3.79 11.39
C SER A 269 4.77 2.29 11.69
N GLU A 270 4.01 1.76 12.67
CA GLU A 270 3.93 0.33 12.96
C GLU A 270 3.48 -0.46 11.72
N TYR A 271 2.34 -0.09 11.12
CA TYR A 271 1.88 -0.70 9.87
C TYR A 271 2.85 -0.48 8.71
N GLY A 272 3.54 0.66 8.68
CA GLY A 272 4.57 0.96 7.70
C GLY A 272 5.72 -0.04 7.72
N TYR A 273 6.26 -0.31 8.90
CA TYR A 273 7.30 -1.34 9.07
C TYR A 273 6.82 -2.75 8.73
N LEU A 274 5.53 -3.07 8.99
CA LEU A 274 4.95 -4.34 8.57
C LEU A 274 4.85 -4.44 7.04
N SER A 275 4.47 -3.37 6.36
CA SER A 275 4.29 -3.35 4.89
C SER A 275 5.58 -3.57 4.11
N ILE A 276 6.74 -3.23 4.68
CA ILE A 276 8.06 -3.37 4.06
C ILE A 276 8.84 -4.60 4.51
N ARG A 277 8.27 -5.49 5.34
CA ARG A 277 8.98 -6.70 5.81
C ARG A 277 9.40 -7.64 4.70
N GLN A 278 8.77 -7.53 3.52
CA GLN A 278 9.11 -8.35 2.36
C GLN A 278 9.13 -7.52 1.09
N HIS A 279 10.06 -7.86 0.20
CA HIS A 279 10.15 -7.25 -1.11
C HIS A 279 9.01 -7.75 -2.02
N SER A 280 8.30 -6.83 -2.63
CA SER A 280 7.21 -7.05 -3.58
C SER A 280 7.31 -6.06 -4.73
N GLY A 281 6.47 -6.19 -5.75
CA GLY A 281 6.40 -5.19 -6.83
C GLY A 281 6.10 -3.76 -6.35
N ASP A 282 5.41 -3.65 -5.20
CA ASP A 282 5.00 -2.38 -4.61
C ASP A 282 5.91 -1.91 -3.45
N TYR A 283 7.00 -2.62 -3.18
CA TYR A 283 7.90 -2.34 -2.06
C TYR A 283 8.31 -0.87 -1.97
N LEU A 284 8.78 -0.26 -3.08
CA LEU A 284 9.16 1.15 -3.07
C LEU A 284 7.99 2.10 -2.81
N HIS A 285 6.76 1.73 -3.17
CA HIS A 285 5.57 2.48 -2.80
C HIS A 285 5.37 2.47 -1.27
N TYR A 286 5.53 1.32 -0.64
CA TYR A 286 5.40 1.16 0.81
C TYR A 286 6.53 1.89 1.56
N VAL A 287 7.77 1.82 1.05
CA VAL A 287 8.91 2.60 1.57
C VAL A 287 8.63 4.10 1.52
N ASN A 288 8.09 4.61 0.42
CA ASN A 288 7.73 6.03 0.28
C ASN A 288 6.68 6.45 1.32
N ASN A 289 5.66 5.60 1.55
CA ASN A 289 4.63 5.88 2.55
C ASN A 289 5.19 5.91 3.97
N LEU A 290 6.04 4.94 4.34
CA LEU A 290 6.68 4.90 5.65
C LEU A 290 7.65 6.09 5.82
N CYS A 291 8.44 6.43 4.81
CA CYS A 291 9.31 7.60 4.84
C CYS A 291 8.52 8.89 5.11
N ALA A 292 7.37 9.07 4.45
CA ALA A 292 6.50 10.22 4.68
C ALA A 292 6.01 10.30 6.13
N VAL A 293 5.65 9.16 6.74
CA VAL A 293 5.23 9.09 8.15
C VAL A 293 6.38 9.41 9.08
N LEU A 294 7.57 8.80 8.89
CA LEU A 294 8.76 9.03 9.73
C LEU A 294 9.20 10.51 9.71
N LEU A 295 9.15 11.15 8.54
CA LEU A 295 9.46 12.59 8.41
C LEU A 295 8.45 13.45 9.19
N ARG A 296 7.16 13.08 9.22
CA ARG A 296 6.13 13.77 10.01
C ARG A 296 6.29 13.55 11.52
N GLN A 297 6.85 12.40 11.93
CA GLN A 297 7.23 12.12 13.33
C GLN A 297 8.55 12.79 13.73
N ASN A 298 9.21 13.54 12.83
CA ASN A 298 10.55 14.09 13.01
C ASN A 298 11.64 13.01 13.25
N GLN A 299 11.36 11.75 12.86
CA GLN A 299 12.35 10.66 12.89
C GLN A 299 13.26 10.70 11.64
N ASN A 300 13.89 11.85 11.41
CA ASN A 300 14.59 12.18 10.17
C ASN A 300 15.73 11.20 9.85
N THR A 301 16.50 10.79 10.86
CA THR A 301 17.61 9.84 10.69
C THR A 301 17.11 8.46 10.28
N LYS A 302 15.99 7.98 10.88
CA LYS A 302 15.40 6.70 10.49
C LYS A 302 14.83 6.77 9.06
N ALA A 303 14.19 7.88 8.70
CA ALA A 303 13.70 8.10 7.33
C ALA A 303 14.84 8.06 6.31
N LEU A 304 15.93 8.76 6.56
CA LEU A 304 17.09 8.76 5.66
C LEU A 304 17.71 7.37 5.53
N LYS A 305 17.90 6.67 6.65
CA LYS A 305 18.41 5.30 6.65
C LYS A 305 17.52 4.35 5.86
N LEU A 306 16.20 4.41 6.07
CA LEU A 306 15.22 3.62 5.30
C LEU A 306 15.40 3.83 3.79
N MET A 307 15.52 5.08 3.35
CA MET A 307 15.69 5.41 1.94
C MET A 307 17.04 4.89 1.39
N GLN A 308 18.14 5.01 2.17
CA GLN A 308 19.45 4.50 1.79
C GLN A 308 19.46 2.97 1.69
N ASP A 309 18.88 2.27 2.65
CA ASP A 309 18.80 0.80 2.66
C ASP A 309 17.93 0.26 1.48
N SER A 310 16.95 1.05 1.04
CA SER A 310 16.07 0.70 -0.09
C SER A 310 16.59 1.10 -1.48
N PHE A 311 17.76 1.75 -1.56
CA PHE A 311 18.34 2.24 -2.82
C PHE A 311 18.57 1.14 -3.88
N PRO A 312 18.99 -0.09 -3.52
CA PRO A 312 19.14 -1.16 -4.50
C PRO A 312 17.87 -1.49 -5.26
N GLU A 313 16.69 -1.36 -4.63
CA GLU A 313 15.40 -1.67 -5.25
C GLU A 313 15.01 -0.65 -6.35
N LEU A 314 15.61 0.53 -6.33
CA LEU A 314 15.39 1.53 -7.37
C LEU A 314 15.83 1.04 -8.76
N LYS A 315 16.84 0.16 -8.82
CA LYS A 315 17.32 -0.44 -10.07
C LYS A 315 16.34 -1.49 -10.61
N ASN A 316 15.64 -2.16 -9.70
CA ASN A 316 14.76 -3.28 -10.03
C ASN A 316 13.35 -2.85 -10.41
N THR A 317 12.90 -1.64 -9.99
CA THR A 317 11.54 -1.18 -10.27
C THR A 317 11.34 -0.77 -11.73
N LYS A 318 10.25 -1.26 -12.32
CA LYS A 318 9.74 -0.80 -13.62
C LYS A 318 8.78 0.39 -13.50
N SER A 319 8.32 0.71 -12.30
CA SER A 319 7.36 1.80 -12.04
C SER A 319 8.08 3.14 -11.96
N HIS A 320 7.96 3.96 -12.99
CA HIS A 320 8.47 5.33 -13.00
C HIS A 320 7.81 6.19 -11.91
N HIS A 321 6.50 5.99 -11.64
CA HIS A 321 5.79 6.65 -10.56
C HIS A 321 6.44 6.41 -9.19
N ASN A 322 6.80 5.15 -8.88
CA ASN A 322 7.46 4.80 -7.62
C ASN A 322 8.90 5.33 -7.57
N ARG A 323 9.61 5.31 -8.71
CA ARG A 323 10.98 5.82 -8.84
C ARG A 323 11.05 7.32 -8.58
N VAL A 324 10.18 8.12 -9.22
CA VAL A 324 10.11 9.58 -8.98
C VAL A 324 9.66 9.89 -7.56
N GLY A 325 8.71 9.12 -7.02
CA GLY A 325 8.31 9.22 -5.61
C GLY A 325 9.48 8.98 -4.66
N PHE A 326 10.24 7.92 -4.89
CA PHE A 326 11.43 7.61 -4.09
C PHE A 326 12.46 8.76 -4.13
N ALA A 327 12.80 9.26 -5.33
CA ALA A 327 13.73 10.38 -5.47
C ALA A 327 13.24 11.60 -4.68
N SER A 328 11.97 11.94 -4.76
CA SER A 328 11.38 13.07 -4.03
C SER A 328 11.50 12.91 -2.51
N PHE A 329 11.19 11.72 -1.98
CA PHE A 329 11.30 11.46 -0.54
C PHE A 329 12.75 11.35 -0.07
N TYR A 330 13.67 10.84 -0.89
CA TYR A 330 15.09 10.82 -0.57
C TYR A 330 15.67 12.22 -0.46
N ILE A 331 15.38 13.11 -1.44
CA ILE A 331 15.75 14.53 -1.40
C ILE A 331 15.22 15.17 -0.10
N ARG A 332 13.94 14.93 0.22
CA ARG A 332 13.30 15.46 1.42
C ARG A 332 13.93 14.94 2.72
N ALA A 333 14.27 13.65 2.75
CA ALA A 333 14.96 13.05 3.90
C ALA A 333 16.36 13.64 4.09
N LEU A 334 17.12 13.90 3.02
CA LEU A 334 18.40 14.60 3.06
C LEU A 334 18.24 16.01 3.62
N ASN A 335 17.25 16.79 3.12
CA ASN A 335 16.97 18.15 3.60
C ASN A 335 16.67 18.18 5.10
N LYS A 336 15.79 17.28 5.58
CA LYS A 336 15.43 17.20 7.00
C LYS A 336 16.61 16.73 7.89
N ASN A 337 17.66 16.13 7.30
CA ASN A 337 18.92 15.79 7.97
C ASN A 337 20.02 16.85 7.74
N LYS A 338 19.68 18.08 7.31
CA LYS A 338 20.61 19.21 7.07
C LYS A 338 21.68 18.92 6.01
N ARG A 339 21.37 18.06 5.03
CA ARG A 339 22.23 17.68 3.90
C ARG A 339 21.71 18.28 2.59
N ALA A 340 21.39 19.60 2.61
CA ALA A 340 20.75 20.29 1.50
C ALA A 340 21.57 20.29 0.22
N THR A 341 22.92 20.39 0.32
CA THR A 341 23.83 20.34 -0.83
C THR A 341 23.71 18.98 -1.55
N GLU A 342 23.82 17.87 -0.82
CA GLU A 342 23.67 16.54 -1.42
C GLU A 342 22.24 16.34 -2.01
N ALA A 343 21.23 16.88 -1.34
CA ALA A 343 19.85 16.82 -1.81
C ALA A 343 19.70 17.54 -3.16
N ALA A 344 20.31 18.74 -3.30
CA ALA A 344 20.28 19.51 -4.53
C ALA A 344 21.06 18.83 -5.66
N ASP A 345 22.25 18.31 -5.39
CA ASP A 345 23.09 17.60 -6.37
C ASP A 345 22.40 16.33 -6.87
N TYR A 346 21.79 15.55 -5.96
CA TYR A 346 21.00 14.38 -6.33
C TYR A 346 19.78 14.76 -7.15
N ALA A 347 19.05 15.83 -6.76
CA ALA A 347 17.88 16.30 -7.49
C ALA A 347 18.24 16.74 -8.92
N GLU A 348 19.34 17.48 -9.10
CA GLU A 348 19.80 17.93 -10.42
C GLU A 348 20.21 16.74 -11.30
N THR A 349 20.97 15.79 -10.74
CA THR A 349 21.38 14.58 -11.46
C THR A 349 20.15 13.77 -11.88
N PHE A 350 19.19 13.57 -10.98
CA PHE A 350 17.97 12.81 -11.25
C PHE A 350 17.08 13.51 -12.28
N LEU A 351 16.97 14.86 -12.21
CA LEU A 351 16.21 15.66 -13.17
C LEU A 351 16.78 15.53 -14.59
N ASN A 352 18.10 15.54 -14.72
CA ASN A 352 18.76 15.38 -16.02
C ASN A 352 18.52 14.00 -16.64
N GLY A 353 18.45 12.95 -15.83
CA GLY A 353 18.24 11.57 -16.31
C GLY A 353 16.77 11.17 -16.52
N TYR A 354 15.82 11.79 -15.78
CA TYR A 354 14.42 11.35 -15.72
C TYR A 354 13.41 12.48 -15.89
N LYS A 355 13.75 13.52 -16.65
CA LYS A 355 12.92 14.71 -16.82
C LYS A 355 11.49 14.39 -17.27
N GLU A 356 11.34 13.59 -18.30
CA GLU A 356 10.02 13.24 -18.87
C GLU A 356 9.15 12.51 -17.84
N GLN A 357 9.71 11.52 -17.15
CA GLN A 357 9.03 10.73 -16.13
C GLN A 357 8.63 11.58 -14.91
N ILE A 358 9.47 12.56 -14.53
CA ILE A 358 9.14 13.50 -13.46
C ILE A 358 7.86 14.27 -13.83
N PHE A 359 7.79 14.82 -15.03
CA PHE A 359 6.62 15.62 -15.48
C PHE A 359 5.37 14.77 -15.69
N GLU A 360 5.52 13.53 -16.14
CA GLU A 360 4.41 12.62 -16.34
C GLU A 360 3.76 12.18 -15.02
N PHE A 361 4.57 11.88 -13.98
CA PHE A 361 4.04 11.20 -12.79
C PHE A 361 3.93 12.07 -11.54
N ARG A 362 5.01 12.72 -11.07
CA ARG A 362 5.05 13.38 -9.74
C ARG A 362 5.84 14.71 -9.75
N TRP A 363 5.73 15.50 -10.79
CA TRP A 363 6.50 16.72 -10.94
C TRP A 363 6.39 17.66 -9.74
N HIS A 364 5.17 17.89 -9.22
CA HIS A 364 4.94 18.79 -8.10
C HIS A 364 5.73 18.37 -6.84
N THR A 365 5.64 17.10 -6.45
CA THR A 365 6.36 16.58 -5.27
C THR A 365 7.88 16.64 -5.47
N PHE A 366 8.36 16.34 -6.66
CA PHE A 366 9.78 16.38 -6.98
C PHE A 366 10.34 17.80 -6.91
N PHE A 367 9.71 18.75 -7.63
CA PHE A 367 10.18 20.13 -7.64
C PHE A 367 10.02 20.80 -6.27
N ALA A 368 8.96 20.51 -5.53
CA ALA A 368 8.81 20.96 -4.15
C ALA A 368 10.01 20.52 -3.27
N SER A 369 10.41 19.24 -3.36
CA SER A 369 11.56 18.73 -2.61
C SER A 369 12.90 19.33 -3.07
N TYR A 370 13.08 19.56 -4.36
CA TYR A 370 14.28 20.20 -4.91
C TYR A 370 14.36 21.69 -4.53
N MET A 371 13.27 22.44 -4.68
CA MET A 371 13.22 23.86 -4.26
C MET A 371 13.45 24.00 -2.76
N GLN A 372 12.97 23.05 -1.94
CA GLN A 372 13.29 22.99 -0.52
C GLN A 372 14.80 22.98 -0.27
N SER A 373 15.55 22.17 -1.05
CA SER A 373 17.02 22.14 -0.93
C SER A 373 17.65 23.49 -1.26
N LEU A 374 17.17 24.15 -2.32
CA LEU A 374 17.68 25.45 -2.76
C LEU A 374 17.35 26.57 -1.75
N ILE A 375 16.15 26.59 -1.19
CA ILE A 375 15.75 27.50 -0.11
C ILE A 375 16.64 27.30 1.12
N ALA A 376 16.84 26.05 1.56
CA ALA A 376 17.70 25.74 2.71
C ALA A 376 19.19 26.14 2.50
N MET A 377 19.62 26.30 1.25
CA MET A 377 20.94 26.79 0.85
C MET A 377 20.96 28.30 0.54
N GLU A 378 19.83 29.00 0.72
CA GLU A 378 19.63 30.42 0.37
C GLU A 378 19.93 30.75 -1.09
N LYS A 379 19.75 29.77 -2.00
CA LYS A 379 19.95 29.93 -3.45
C LYS A 379 18.65 30.40 -4.13
N TYR A 380 18.14 31.56 -3.73
CA TYR A 380 16.83 32.06 -4.15
C TYR A 380 16.76 32.32 -5.65
N SER A 381 17.77 32.94 -6.25
CA SER A 381 17.86 33.17 -7.71
C SER A 381 17.74 31.84 -8.49
N ARG A 382 18.31 30.74 -7.95
CA ARG A 382 18.22 29.43 -8.58
C ARG A 382 16.80 28.84 -8.51
N VAL A 383 16.06 29.09 -7.41
CA VAL A 383 14.64 28.74 -7.30
C VAL A 383 13.82 29.39 -8.42
N MET A 384 14.01 30.70 -8.62
CA MET A 384 13.32 31.47 -9.65
C MET A 384 13.69 31.01 -11.06
N GLN A 385 14.98 30.78 -11.35
CA GLN A 385 15.45 30.24 -12.63
C GLN A 385 14.84 28.88 -12.93
N LEU A 386 14.78 27.95 -11.91
CA LEU A 386 14.18 26.63 -12.04
C LEU A 386 12.69 26.74 -12.36
N SER A 387 11.97 27.60 -11.63
CA SER A 387 10.54 27.85 -11.82
C SER A 387 10.24 28.38 -13.21
N LYS A 388 10.99 29.39 -13.68
CA LYS A 388 10.86 29.98 -15.02
C LYS A 388 11.19 28.94 -16.12
N ARG A 389 12.32 28.25 -16.00
CA ARG A 389 12.76 27.25 -17.00
C ARG A 389 11.74 26.14 -17.24
N TYR A 390 11.06 25.68 -16.20
CA TYR A 390 10.11 24.57 -16.26
C TYR A 390 8.66 25.00 -16.18
N LYS A 391 8.37 26.32 -16.19
CA LYS A 391 7.03 26.90 -16.09
C LYS A 391 6.21 26.33 -14.91
N LEU A 392 6.86 26.26 -13.74
CA LEU A 392 6.26 25.56 -12.60
C LEU A 392 5.03 26.29 -12.06
N MET A 393 4.98 27.62 -12.11
CA MET A 393 3.83 28.40 -11.66
C MET A 393 2.60 28.17 -12.53
N GLU A 394 2.77 28.15 -13.87
CA GLU A 394 1.69 27.84 -14.81
C GLU A 394 1.13 26.43 -14.57
N ARG A 395 2.03 25.46 -14.40
CA ARG A 395 1.65 24.06 -14.10
C ARG A 395 0.95 23.93 -12.75
N GLU A 396 1.34 24.72 -11.75
CA GLU A 396 0.71 24.66 -10.43
C GLU A 396 -0.72 25.20 -10.46
N GLN A 397 -1.07 26.14 -11.35
CA GLN A 397 -2.46 26.59 -11.53
C GLN A 397 -3.37 25.43 -11.96
N GLU A 398 -2.93 24.58 -12.88
CA GLU A 398 -3.65 23.37 -13.29
C GLU A 398 -3.69 22.33 -12.17
N TYR A 399 -2.59 22.23 -11.40
CA TYR A 399 -2.45 21.26 -10.30
C TYR A 399 -3.34 21.61 -9.08
N LYS A 400 -3.79 22.84 -8.91
CA LYS A 400 -4.70 23.29 -7.84
C LYS A 400 -5.99 22.46 -7.75
N LEU A 401 -6.44 21.90 -8.86
CA LEU A 401 -7.64 21.08 -8.94
C LEU A 401 -7.45 19.66 -8.32
N ARG A 402 -6.22 19.24 -8.05
CA ARG A 402 -5.92 17.93 -7.48
C ARG A 402 -6.23 17.89 -5.99
N ALA A 403 -6.82 16.77 -5.54
CA ALA A 403 -7.16 16.55 -4.13
C ALA A 403 -5.94 16.67 -3.18
N VAL A 404 -4.75 16.32 -3.66
CA VAL A 404 -3.49 16.33 -2.91
C VAL A 404 -2.76 17.67 -2.92
N TYR A 405 -3.30 18.70 -3.58
CA TYR A 405 -2.65 20.00 -3.73
C TYR A 405 -2.43 20.72 -2.40
N ILE A 406 -1.22 21.24 -2.24
CA ILE A 406 -0.83 22.30 -1.28
C ILE A 406 0.12 23.29 -2.04
N PRO A 407 0.12 24.60 -1.72
CA PRO A 407 0.80 25.63 -2.52
C PRO A 407 2.31 25.70 -2.24
N THR A 408 3.01 24.56 -2.25
CA THR A 408 4.42 24.47 -1.85
C THR A 408 5.34 25.21 -2.81
N ILE A 409 5.13 25.06 -4.13
CA ILE A 409 5.97 25.68 -5.14
C ILE A 409 5.71 27.19 -5.17
N THR A 410 4.44 27.61 -5.11
CA THR A 410 4.07 29.04 -5.01
C THR A 410 4.74 29.69 -3.81
N TRP A 411 4.73 29.05 -2.63
CA TRP A 411 5.34 29.61 -1.43
C TRP A 411 6.86 29.70 -1.53
N TYR A 412 7.54 28.70 -2.06
CA TYR A 412 8.99 28.76 -2.29
C TYR A 412 9.35 29.84 -3.31
N GLN A 413 8.57 30.01 -4.39
CA GLN A 413 8.78 31.04 -5.38
C GLN A 413 8.60 32.43 -4.74
N ALA A 414 7.50 32.69 -4.03
CA ALA A 414 7.21 33.95 -3.39
C ALA A 414 8.29 34.34 -2.37
N VAL A 415 8.77 33.38 -1.57
CA VAL A 415 9.90 33.61 -0.65
C VAL A 415 11.17 33.97 -1.41
N ALA A 416 11.47 33.31 -2.52
CA ALA A 416 12.65 33.61 -3.33
C ALA A 416 12.59 35.01 -3.97
N GLU A 417 11.44 35.39 -4.53
CA GLU A 417 11.22 36.74 -5.11
C GLU A 417 11.37 37.85 -4.07
N TYR A 418 10.83 37.63 -2.84
CA TYR A 418 10.98 38.62 -1.77
C TYR A 418 12.43 38.75 -1.31
N LYS A 419 13.18 37.63 -1.18
CA LYS A 419 14.58 37.66 -0.78
C LYS A 419 15.53 38.27 -1.83
N GLU A 420 15.18 38.15 -3.11
CA GLU A 420 15.91 38.80 -4.20
C GLU A 420 15.41 40.23 -4.48
N LEU A 421 14.53 40.77 -3.61
CA LEU A 421 13.97 42.14 -3.70
C LEU A 421 13.15 42.39 -4.99
N GLU A 422 12.61 41.34 -5.62
CA GLU A 422 11.73 41.49 -6.79
C GLU A 422 10.28 41.82 -6.39
N THR A 423 9.89 41.51 -5.14
CA THR A 423 8.55 41.77 -4.60
C THR A 423 8.61 42.43 -3.22
N ASN A 424 7.54 43.14 -2.83
CA ASN A 424 7.42 43.74 -1.52
C ASN A 424 6.66 42.82 -0.55
N LEU A 425 6.60 43.20 0.75
CA LEU A 425 5.97 42.42 1.79
C LEU A 425 4.48 42.16 1.53
N ASN A 426 3.74 43.12 0.98
CA ASN A 426 2.31 42.99 0.69
C ASN A 426 2.05 41.98 -0.43
N ASP A 427 2.86 42.02 -1.48
CA ASP A 427 2.80 41.07 -2.58
C ASP A 427 3.12 39.66 -2.09
N LEU A 428 4.16 39.50 -1.25
CA LEU A 428 4.51 38.24 -0.64
C LEU A 428 3.32 37.68 0.21
N LEU A 429 2.72 38.50 1.06
CA LEU A 429 1.54 38.11 1.87
C LEU A 429 0.41 37.65 0.96
N PHE A 430 0.11 38.38 -0.10
CA PHE A 430 -0.93 37.98 -1.05
C PHE A 430 -0.64 36.65 -1.73
N GLN A 431 0.60 36.43 -2.19
CA GLN A 431 1.02 35.17 -2.83
C GLN A 431 0.99 33.98 -1.88
N ILE A 432 1.19 34.17 -0.58
CA ILE A 432 1.10 33.14 0.44
C ILE A 432 -0.36 32.84 0.81
N GLN A 433 -1.18 33.86 1.06
CA GLN A 433 -2.54 33.73 1.56
C GLN A 433 -3.52 33.22 0.51
N ASN A 434 -3.50 33.81 -0.69
CA ASN A 434 -4.49 33.54 -1.72
C ASN A 434 -4.62 32.05 -2.10
N PRO A 435 -3.55 31.27 -2.33
CA PRO A 435 -3.66 29.85 -2.62
C PRO A 435 -3.95 28.98 -1.39
N ALA A 436 -3.74 29.48 -0.17
CA ALA A 436 -3.98 28.75 1.07
C ALA A 436 -5.43 28.82 1.55
N LEU A 437 -6.11 29.96 1.36
CA LEU A 437 -7.49 30.21 1.84
C LEU A 437 -8.49 29.10 1.49
N PRO A 438 -8.58 28.60 0.26
CA PRO A 438 -9.52 27.53 -0.11
C PRO A 438 -9.23 26.18 0.57
N LEU A 439 -8.03 26.02 1.15
CA LEU A 439 -7.56 24.77 1.74
C LEU A 439 -7.76 24.69 3.25
N LEU A 440 -8.16 25.79 3.89
CA LEU A 440 -8.31 25.88 5.36
C LEU A 440 -9.41 24.98 5.92
N SER A 441 -10.39 24.60 5.12
CA SER A 441 -11.44 23.65 5.51
C SER A 441 -10.96 22.21 5.66
N ASP A 442 -9.73 21.91 5.21
CA ASP A 442 -9.14 20.56 5.28
C ASP A 442 -8.09 20.47 6.39
N PRO A 443 -8.39 19.82 7.56
CA PRO A 443 -7.45 19.73 8.67
C PRO A 443 -6.12 19.06 8.33
N HIS A 444 -6.11 18.13 7.35
CA HIS A 444 -4.87 17.50 6.92
C HIS A 444 -4.00 18.46 6.11
N LYS A 445 -4.60 19.23 5.20
CA LYS A 445 -3.87 20.25 4.43
C LYS A 445 -3.37 21.39 5.32
N CYS A 446 -4.18 21.81 6.31
CA CYS A 446 -3.72 22.80 7.30
C CYS A 446 -2.45 22.35 8.02
N ARG A 447 -2.39 21.08 8.46
CA ARG A 447 -1.17 20.54 9.10
C ARG A 447 0.04 20.55 8.16
N LEU A 448 -0.15 20.19 6.89
CA LEU A 448 0.96 20.22 5.92
C LEU A 448 1.43 21.63 5.60
N MET A 449 0.52 22.60 5.54
CA MET A 449 0.87 24.02 5.36
C MET A 449 1.57 24.57 6.61
N ALA A 450 1.15 24.19 7.81
CA ALA A 450 1.84 24.57 9.05
C ALA A 450 3.26 23.98 9.11
N ASP A 451 3.47 22.73 8.64
CA ASP A 451 4.82 22.14 8.53
C ASP A 451 5.71 22.95 7.58
N LEU A 452 5.16 23.36 6.45
CA LEU A 452 5.86 24.23 5.48
C LEU A 452 6.13 25.62 6.04
N GLY A 453 5.17 26.20 6.76
CA GLY A 453 5.33 27.50 7.45
C GLY A 453 6.45 27.46 8.49
N ARG A 454 6.53 26.39 9.31
CA ARG A 454 7.65 26.20 10.27
C ARG A 454 9.01 26.14 9.58
N GLU A 455 9.07 25.54 8.41
CA GLU A 455 10.30 25.48 7.62
C GLU A 455 10.70 26.86 7.10
N LEU A 456 9.73 27.61 6.57
CA LEU A 456 9.96 28.96 6.02
C LEU A 456 10.17 30.05 7.07
N HIS A 457 9.80 29.79 8.33
CA HIS A 457 10.04 30.72 9.44
C HIS A 457 11.51 31.15 9.56
N ALA A 458 12.45 30.26 9.31
CA ALA A 458 13.88 30.58 9.34
C ALA A 458 14.30 31.65 8.31
N HIS A 459 13.53 31.75 7.22
CA HIS A 459 13.83 32.68 6.12
C HIS A 459 12.99 33.95 6.20
N ILE A 460 11.75 33.88 6.65
CA ILE A 460 10.82 35.03 6.76
C ILE A 460 10.03 34.93 8.07
N PRO A 461 10.66 35.29 9.22
CA PRO A 461 10.00 35.25 10.53
C PRO A 461 8.88 36.30 10.66
N GLU A 462 8.86 37.32 9.81
CA GLU A 462 7.84 38.37 9.80
C GLU A 462 6.46 37.84 9.37
N ILE A 463 6.43 36.79 8.55
CA ILE A 463 5.19 36.20 8.02
C ILE A 463 4.84 34.89 8.72
N PHE A 464 5.81 34.00 8.86
CA PHE A 464 5.60 32.67 9.41
C PHE A 464 5.95 32.65 10.90
N LEU A 465 5.01 32.19 11.74
CA LEU A 465 5.26 31.97 13.17
C LEU A 465 6.02 30.67 13.40
N LYS A 466 6.63 30.50 14.60
CA LYS A 466 7.35 29.28 15.01
C LYS A 466 6.47 28.03 15.01
N ASP A 467 5.17 28.17 15.26
CA ASP A 467 4.19 27.09 15.19
C ASP A 467 3.76 26.75 13.76
N GLY A 468 4.22 27.52 12.77
CA GLY A 468 3.88 27.37 11.34
C GLY A 468 2.62 28.12 10.92
N ASN A 469 1.95 28.83 11.81
CA ASN A 469 0.82 29.67 11.45
C ASN A 469 1.29 30.87 10.63
N ILE A 470 0.41 31.35 9.75
CA ILE A 470 0.67 32.50 8.90
C ILE A 470 -0.02 33.70 9.54
N ASN A 471 0.76 34.75 9.81
CA ASN A 471 0.21 36.01 10.32
C ASN A 471 -0.89 36.53 9.38
N GLY A 472 -2.10 36.71 9.92
CA GLY A 472 -3.23 37.27 9.16
C GLY A 472 -4.14 36.25 8.46
N LEU A 473 -3.82 34.96 8.36
CA LEU A 473 -4.77 33.93 7.90
C LEU A 473 -5.84 33.61 8.97
N LEU A 474 -5.56 33.90 10.26
CA LEU A 474 -6.46 33.61 11.39
C LEU A 474 -7.30 34.83 11.82
N LEU A 475 -7.14 35.99 11.21
CA LEU A 475 -7.89 37.20 11.61
C LEU A 475 -9.26 37.33 10.92
N ASN A 476 -9.61 36.43 9.98
CA ASN A 476 -10.88 36.45 9.23
C ASN A 476 -11.54 35.05 9.10
N ALA A 477 -11.26 34.09 9.99
CA ALA A 477 -11.93 32.79 10.03
C ALA A 477 -12.86 32.67 11.24
#